data_fe6ad3a90439cde218d9808d91449314
#
_entry.id   fe6ad3a90439cde218d9808d91449314
#
_cell.length_a   1.000
_cell.length_b   1.000
_cell.length_c   1.000
_cell.angle_alpha   90.00
_cell.angle_beta   90.00
_cell.angle_gamma   90.00
#
_symmetry.space_group_name_H-M   'P 1'
#
loop_
_entity.id
_entity.type
_entity.pdbx_description
1 polymer ?
#
loop_
_entity_poly.entity_id
_entity_poly.type
_entity_poly.pdbx_seq_one_letter_code
_entity_poly.pdbx_strand_id
1 'polypeptide(L)'
;MKTVFTVFVALFTLAAVAQQPTKAQQTQQALIKKEALTKTSIVKNIAFKNIGPTVMSGRVVDIDVNPNNTTEFYVGYASGGLWYTNNNGTTFTPVLDSSPTQNIGDIAVDWKNETLWVGTGENNSSRSSYAGIGILKSTDKGKTWVNVGLTDSHHVGRILINPKNPDEVVIGVIGHLYSSNNERGVFKTTDGGKTWNKTLFVNENTGVIDVQPAPNNFNILYAAAWERERKAWN
;
A
#
# COMPACT_ATOMS: atom_id res chain seq x y z
N MET A 1 50.73 21.53 10.78
CA MET A 1 50.19 20.21 10.62
C MET A 1 48.85 19.98 11.32
N LYS A 2 48.61 20.42 12.56
CA LYS A 2 47.30 20.25 13.27
C LYS A 2 46.11 20.94 12.60
N THR A 3 46.29 22.14 12.07
CA THR A 3 45.24 22.93 11.40
C THR A 3 44.80 22.34 10.07
N VAL A 4 45.68 21.74 9.29
CA VAL A 4 45.38 21.10 8.02
C VAL A 4 44.58 19.79 8.24
N PHE A 5 44.87 19.07 9.32
CA PHE A 5 44.11 17.85 9.67
C PHE A 5 42.69 18.13 10.11
N THR A 6 42.49 19.25 10.85
CA THR A 6 41.15 19.67 11.30
C THR A 6 40.27 20.12 10.12
N VAL A 7 40.84 20.80 9.13
CA VAL A 7 40.12 21.19 7.90
C VAL A 7 39.74 19.99 7.04
N PHE A 8 40.60 18.97 6.96
CA PHE A 8 40.31 17.72 6.24
C PHE A 8 39.21 16.90 6.89
N VAL A 9 39.17 16.81 8.22
CA VAL A 9 38.10 16.14 8.96
C VAL A 9 36.77 16.90 8.83
N ALA A 10 36.79 18.25 8.87
CA ALA A 10 35.59 19.07 8.67
C ALA A 10 35.01 18.96 7.24
N LEU A 11 35.85 18.79 6.21
CA LEU A 11 35.43 18.57 4.83
C LEU A 11 34.82 17.16 4.62
N PHE A 12 35.30 16.16 5.36
CA PHE A 12 34.71 14.82 5.29
C PHE A 12 33.35 14.70 5.98
N THR A 13 33.09 15.48 7.02
CA THR A 13 31.79 15.50 7.71
C THR A 13 30.68 16.24 6.91
N LEU A 14 31.06 17.13 6.00
CA LEU A 14 30.12 17.82 5.09
C LEU A 14 29.65 16.96 3.90
N ALA A 15 30.28 15.79 3.67
CA ALA A 15 29.93 14.89 2.57
C ALA A 15 28.97 13.75 2.97
N ALA A 16 28.45 13.74 4.21
CA ALA A 16 27.37 12.83 4.60
C ALA A 16 26.05 13.29 4.00
N VAL A 17 25.86 13.05 2.70
CA VAL A 17 24.59 13.28 2.02
C VAL A 17 23.61 12.22 2.54
N ALA A 18 22.55 12.65 3.21
CA ALA A 18 21.46 11.75 3.57
C ALA A 18 20.93 11.07 2.30
N GLN A 19 20.74 9.75 2.37
CA GLN A 19 20.19 9.00 1.23
C GLN A 19 18.83 9.56 0.86
N GLN A 20 18.68 9.94 -0.41
CA GLN A 20 17.39 10.41 -0.93
C GLN A 20 16.43 9.24 -1.10
N PRO A 21 15.14 9.42 -0.83
CA PRO A 21 14.15 8.36 -1.07
C PRO A 21 14.09 8.03 -2.57
N THR A 22 13.86 6.74 -2.87
CA THR A 22 13.65 6.30 -4.25
C THR A 22 12.38 6.94 -4.79
N LYS A 23 12.49 7.66 -5.90
CA LYS A 23 11.34 8.33 -6.52
C LYS A 23 10.34 7.30 -7.06
N ALA A 24 9.04 7.54 -6.92
CA ALA A 24 7.97 6.68 -7.42
C ALA A 24 8.14 6.36 -8.91
N GLN A 25 8.56 7.32 -9.74
CA GLN A 25 8.86 7.10 -11.15
C GLN A 25 9.94 6.03 -11.38
N GLN A 26 10.99 5.98 -10.57
CA GLN A 26 12.06 4.98 -10.68
C GLN A 26 11.52 3.58 -10.34
N THR A 27 10.68 3.48 -9.32
CA THR A 27 10.00 2.24 -8.94
C THR A 27 9.11 1.74 -10.09
N GLN A 28 8.29 2.62 -10.68
CA GLN A 28 7.42 2.27 -11.81
C GLN A 28 8.23 1.82 -13.04
N GLN A 29 9.32 2.50 -13.37
CA GLN A 29 10.22 2.09 -14.45
C GLN A 29 10.86 0.72 -14.19
N ALA A 30 11.24 0.42 -12.94
CA ALA A 30 11.78 -0.88 -12.56
C ALA A 30 10.74 -2.00 -12.73
N LEU A 31 9.47 -1.75 -12.38
CA LEU A 31 8.36 -2.69 -12.57
C LEU A 31 8.11 -2.97 -14.05
N ILE A 32 8.06 -1.95 -14.90
CA ILE A 32 7.92 -2.09 -16.35
C ILE A 32 9.09 -2.91 -16.94
N LYS A 33 10.32 -2.63 -16.51
CA LYS A 33 11.49 -3.39 -16.93
C LYS A 33 11.41 -4.86 -16.49
N LYS A 34 10.98 -5.12 -15.24
CA LYS A 34 10.77 -6.49 -14.73
C LYS A 34 9.76 -7.24 -15.62
N GLU A 35 8.63 -6.61 -15.95
CA GLU A 35 7.61 -7.22 -16.80
C GLU A 35 8.14 -7.54 -18.20
N ALA A 36 8.88 -6.61 -18.82
CA ALA A 36 9.51 -6.82 -20.13
C ALA A 36 10.52 -7.99 -20.09
N LEU A 37 11.36 -8.08 -19.05
CA LEU A 37 12.30 -9.18 -18.86
C LEU A 37 11.57 -10.51 -18.66
N THR A 38 10.47 -10.53 -17.94
CA THR A 38 9.65 -11.73 -17.75
C THR A 38 9.11 -12.24 -19.08
N LYS A 39 8.60 -11.36 -19.96
CA LYS A 39 8.08 -11.71 -21.29
C LYS A 39 9.15 -12.29 -22.22
N THR A 40 10.40 -11.88 -22.08
CA THR A 40 11.52 -12.32 -22.91
C THR A 40 12.37 -13.42 -22.28
N SER A 41 12.07 -13.82 -21.04
CA SER A 41 12.81 -14.85 -20.31
C SER A 41 12.78 -16.19 -21.04
N ILE A 42 13.91 -16.89 -21.06
CA ILE A 42 14.01 -18.27 -21.60
C ILE A 42 13.18 -19.27 -20.80
N VAL A 43 12.88 -18.95 -19.52
CA VAL A 43 12.07 -19.79 -18.62
C VAL A 43 10.61 -19.32 -18.51
N LYS A 44 10.16 -18.38 -19.33
CA LYS A 44 8.81 -17.79 -19.27
C LYS A 44 7.67 -18.82 -19.36
N ASN A 45 7.93 -19.96 -20.01
CA ASN A 45 6.93 -21.03 -20.19
C ASN A 45 7.03 -22.10 -19.09
N ILE A 46 7.91 -21.97 -18.13
CA ILE A 46 8.01 -22.87 -16.99
C ILE A 46 7.08 -22.35 -15.90
N ALA A 47 6.01 -23.10 -15.63
CA ALA A 47 5.10 -22.79 -14.55
C ALA A 47 5.77 -23.09 -13.20
N PHE A 48 6.00 -22.04 -12.41
CA PHE A 48 6.43 -22.21 -11.01
C PHE A 48 5.19 -22.46 -10.16
N LYS A 49 5.25 -23.49 -9.31
CA LYS A 49 4.23 -23.76 -8.30
C LYS A 49 4.76 -23.33 -6.93
N ASN A 50 3.99 -22.52 -6.23
CA ASN A 50 4.28 -22.24 -4.83
C ASN A 50 4.12 -23.54 -4.02
N ILE A 51 5.17 -23.99 -3.35
CA ILE A 51 5.21 -25.18 -2.50
C ILE A 51 5.29 -24.84 -1.01
N GLY A 52 5.20 -23.58 -0.67
CA GLY A 52 5.22 -23.09 0.72
C GLY A 52 6.13 -21.88 0.93
N PRO A 53 6.16 -21.33 2.13
CA PRO A 53 5.41 -21.81 3.31
C PRO A 53 3.89 -21.72 3.12
N THR A 54 3.16 -22.70 3.66
CA THR A 54 1.69 -22.74 3.64
C THR A 54 1.05 -22.02 4.83
N VAL A 55 1.90 -21.44 5.69
CA VAL A 55 1.49 -20.68 6.87
C VAL A 55 1.62 -19.20 6.55
N MET A 56 0.53 -18.48 6.74
CA MET A 56 0.49 -17.02 6.65
C MET A 56 1.42 -16.41 7.71
N SER A 57 2.16 -15.38 7.33
CA SER A 57 3.12 -14.73 8.20
C SER A 57 2.97 -13.21 8.19
N GLY A 58 3.29 -12.60 9.32
CA GLY A 58 3.21 -11.17 9.53
C GLY A 58 2.01 -10.75 10.39
N ARG A 59 1.88 -9.45 10.58
CA ARG A 59 0.74 -8.86 11.30
C ARG A 59 -0.46 -8.78 10.39
N VAL A 60 -1.63 -9.18 10.87
CA VAL A 60 -2.90 -8.86 10.21
C VAL A 60 -3.12 -7.35 10.31
N VAL A 61 -3.33 -6.71 9.20
CA VAL A 61 -3.61 -5.27 9.14
C VAL A 61 -5.08 -5.00 8.92
N ASP A 62 -5.77 -5.90 8.20
CA ASP A 62 -7.19 -5.77 7.96
C ASP A 62 -7.83 -7.12 7.58
N ILE A 63 -9.15 -7.20 7.79
CA ILE A 63 -10.01 -8.33 7.40
C ILE A 63 -11.29 -7.77 6.80
N ASP A 64 -11.62 -8.19 5.57
CA ASP A 64 -12.88 -7.83 4.92
C ASP A 64 -13.75 -9.08 4.75
N VAL A 65 -14.92 -9.07 5.37
CA VAL A 65 -15.82 -10.23 5.47
C VAL A 65 -17.03 -10.05 4.55
N ASN A 66 -17.38 -11.09 3.81
CA ASN A 66 -18.59 -11.09 2.98
C ASN A 66 -19.86 -10.96 3.86
N PRO A 67 -20.61 -9.86 3.77
CA PRO A 67 -21.78 -9.64 4.60
C PRO A 67 -22.91 -10.64 4.36
N ASN A 68 -22.92 -11.31 3.20
CA ASN A 68 -23.92 -12.33 2.84
C ASN A 68 -23.48 -13.75 3.17
N ASN A 69 -22.18 -13.95 3.43
CA ASN A 69 -21.61 -15.26 3.81
C ASN A 69 -20.38 -15.06 4.70
N THR A 70 -20.57 -15.00 6.01
CA THR A 70 -19.49 -14.69 6.98
C THR A 70 -18.41 -15.75 7.08
N THR A 71 -18.55 -16.92 6.40
CA THR A 71 -17.47 -17.91 6.26
C THR A 71 -16.49 -17.57 5.14
N GLU A 72 -16.80 -16.54 4.36
CA GLU A 72 -16.01 -16.05 3.24
C GLU A 72 -15.41 -14.69 3.57
N PHE A 73 -14.07 -14.59 3.52
CA PHE A 73 -13.38 -13.34 3.84
C PHE A 73 -11.96 -13.30 3.27
N TYR A 74 -11.44 -12.08 3.18
CA TYR A 74 -10.04 -11.81 2.88
C TYR A 74 -9.30 -11.36 4.14
N VAL A 75 -8.02 -11.75 4.25
CA VAL A 75 -7.12 -11.33 5.33
C VAL A 75 -5.89 -10.68 4.72
N GLY A 76 -5.66 -9.40 5.02
CA GLY A 76 -4.48 -8.65 4.63
C GLY A 76 -3.39 -8.74 5.69
N TYR A 77 -2.19 -9.14 5.28
CA TYR A 77 -1.00 -9.16 6.13
C TYR A 77 -0.04 -8.05 5.75
N ALA A 78 0.53 -7.37 6.73
CA ALA A 78 1.44 -6.23 6.54
C ALA A 78 2.58 -6.50 5.53
N SER A 79 3.12 -7.71 5.53
CA SER A 79 4.21 -8.16 4.66
C SER A 79 4.02 -9.59 4.13
N GLY A 80 2.86 -10.18 4.40
CA GLY A 80 2.53 -11.57 4.03
C GLY A 80 1.51 -11.69 2.91
N GLY A 81 1.16 -10.59 2.24
CA GLY A 81 0.21 -10.58 1.14
C GLY A 81 -1.25 -10.69 1.56
N LEU A 82 -2.11 -10.95 0.58
CA LEU A 82 -3.56 -11.09 0.73
C LEU A 82 -3.98 -12.55 0.60
N TRP A 83 -4.79 -13.00 1.53
CA TRP A 83 -5.24 -14.39 1.61
C TRP A 83 -6.77 -14.45 1.63
N TYR A 84 -7.32 -15.40 0.91
CA TYR A 84 -8.75 -15.65 0.78
C TYR A 84 -9.15 -16.98 1.37
N THR A 85 -10.28 -17.01 2.07
CA THR A 85 -10.96 -18.22 2.51
C THR A 85 -12.45 -18.16 2.19
N ASN A 86 -13.06 -19.31 1.92
CA ASN A 86 -14.51 -19.47 1.76
C ASN A 86 -15.10 -20.54 2.71
N ASN A 87 -14.32 -20.96 3.69
CA ASN A 87 -14.68 -22.07 4.61
C ASN A 87 -14.26 -21.76 6.05
N ASN A 88 -14.46 -20.50 6.45
CA ASN A 88 -14.19 -20.00 7.80
C ASN A 88 -12.74 -20.23 8.26
N GLY A 89 -11.78 -20.05 7.36
CA GLY A 89 -10.36 -20.17 7.69
C GLY A 89 -9.82 -21.59 7.77
N THR A 90 -10.59 -22.61 7.38
CA THR A 90 -10.09 -23.98 7.34
C THR A 90 -8.99 -24.14 6.30
N THR A 91 -9.13 -23.44 5.16
CA THR A 91 -8.08 -23.34 4.14
C THR A 91 -7.98 -21.90 3.63
N PHE A 92 -6.78 -21.51 3.22
CA PHE A 92 -6.52 -20.19 2.65
C PHE A 92 -5.82 -20.31 1.30
N THR A 93 -6.16 -19.40 0.39
CA THR A 93 -5.54 -19.27 -0.92
C THR A 93 -4.87 -17.91 -1.01
N PRO A 94 -3.55 -17.81 -1.34
CA PRO A 94 -2.92 -16.53 -1.60
C PRO A 94 -3.45 -15.93 -2.91
N VAL A 95 -3.80 -14.64 -2.89
CA VAL A 95 -4.39 -13.95 -4.05
C VAL A 95 -3.58 -12.73 -4.48
N LEU A 96 -2.47 -12.44 -3.81
CA LEU A 96 -1.59 -11.32 -4.15
C LEU A 96 -0.23 -11.77 -4.74
N ASP A 97 -0.01 -13.06 -4.92
CA ASP A 97 1.30 -13.62 -5.35
C ASP A 97 1.75 -13.11 -6.72
N SER A 98 0.81 -12.78 -7.62
CA SER A 98 1.12 -12.18 -8.93
C SER A 98 1.37 -10.67 -8.89
N SER A 99 1.14 -10.03 -7.75
CA SER A 99 1.34 -8.60 -7.56
C SER A 99 2.82 -8.22 -7.48
N PRO A 100 3.17 -6.97 -7.83
CA PRO A 100 4.53 -6.46 -7.66
C PRO A 100 4.99 -6.34 -6.20
N THR A 101 4.06 -6.31 -5.24
CA THR A 101 4.34 -6.19 -3.79
C THR A 101 3.42 -7.07 -2.97
N GLN A 102 3.91 -7.49 -1.79
CA GLN A 102 3.15 -8.22 -0.77
C GLN A 102 2.84 -7.34 0.46
N ASN A 103 3.21 -6.06 0.41
CA ASN A 103 3.08 -5.15 1.54
C ASN A 103 1.70 -4.49 1.52
N ILE A 104 0.91 -4.69 2.56
CA ILE A 104 -0.47 -4.20 2.68
C ILE A 104 -0.58 -3.24 3.86
N GLY A 105 -1.28 -2.13 3.62
CA GLY A 105 -1.73 -1.20 4.65
C GLY A 105 -3.19 -1.40 5.02
N ASP A 106 -4.04 -1.55 4.00
CA ASP A 106 -5.48 -1.74 4.16
C ASP A 106 -6.09 -2.43 2.94
N ILE A 107 -7.26 -3.05 3.10
CA ILE A 107 -8.01 -3.68 2.01
C ILE A 107 -9.47 -3.23 2.03
N ALA A 108 -10.14 -3.29 0.89
CA ALA A 108 -11.58 -3.14 0.82
C ALA A 108 -12.16 -3.99 -0.31
N VAL A 109 -13.31 -4.61 -0.08
CA VAL A 109 -13.94 -5.51 -1.04
C VAL A 109 -15.35 -5.04 -1.38
N ASP A 110 -15.60 -4.82 -2.66
CA ASP A 110 -16.95 -4.77 -3.18
C ASP A 110 -17.41 -6.21 -3.47
N TRP A 111 -18.03 -6.82 -2.48
CA TRP A 111 -18.49 -8.22 -2.56
C TRP A 111 -19.56 -8.47 -3.62
N LYS A 112 -20.30 -7.44 -4.01
CA LYS A 112 -21.32 -7.56 -5.04
C LYS A 112 -20.73 -7.67 -6.45
N ASN A 113 -19.68 -6.90 -6.73
CA ASN A 113 -19.02 -6.85 -8.03
C ASN A 113 -17.68 -7.59 -8.03
N GLU A 114 -17.33 -8.27 -6.92
CA GLU A 114 -16.10 -9.06 -6.76
C GLU A 114 -14.83 -8.23 -7.02
N THR A 115 -14.89 -6.94 -6.69
CA THR A 115 -13.79 -6.00 -6.89
C THR A 115 -13.00 -5.83 -5.59
N LEU A 116 -11.70 -6.03 -5.67
CA LEU A 116 -10.77 -5.90 -4.55
C LEU A 116 -9.94 -4.63 -4.70
N TRP A 117 -9.75 -3.94 -3.59
CA TRP A 117 -8.85 -2.81 -3.48
C TRP A 117 -7.80 -3.12 -2.41
N VAL A 118 -6.54 -2.87 -2.72
CA VAL A 118 -5.41 -3.02 -1.80
C VAL A 118 -4.64 -1.71 -1.77
N GLY A 119 -4.64 -1.09 -0.61
CA GLY A 119 -3.73 0.00 -0.28
C GLY A 119 -2.40 -0.61 0.14
N THR A 120 -1.35 -0.34 -0.64
CA THR A 120 -0.07 -0.96 -0.38
C THR A 120 0.76 -0.20 0.64
N GLY A 121 1.72 -0.91 1.28
CA GLY A 121 2.60 -0.36 2.30
C GLY A 121 2.00 -0.38 3.69
N GLU A 122 2.69 -1.00 4.61
CA GLU A 122 2.23 -1.22 5.98
C GLU A 122 1.90 0.08 6.71
N ASN A 123 0.70 0.16 7.30
CA ASN A 123 0.21 1.38 7.96
C ASN A 123 0.80 1.63 9.36
N ASN A 124 1.45 0.65 9.98
CA ASN A 124 2.15 0.81 11.26
C ASN A 124 3.45 1.61 11.11
N SER A 125 3.88 2.29 12.18
CA SER A 125 5.17 2.98 12.23
C SER A 125 6.23 2.12 12.90
N SER A 126 6.46 0.90 12.42
CA SER A 126 7.50 0.04 12.94
C SER A 126 8.83 0.21 12.18
N ARG A 127 9.93 -0.32 12.73
CA ARG A 127 11.24 -0.31 12.04
C ARG A 127 11.22 -1.17 10.77
N SER A 128 10.33 -2.15 10.71
CA SER A 128 10.14 -3.07 9.60
C SER A 128 8.91 -2.73 8.76
N SER A 129 8.42 -1.49 8.80
CA SER A 129 7.35 -1.04 7.91
C SER A 129 7.87 -0.85 6.50
N TYR A 130 7.42 -1.68 5.59
CA TYR A 130 7.83 -1.65 4.18
C TYR A 130 6.92 -0.72 3.38
N ALA A 131 7.53 0.09 2.51
CA ALA A 131 6.81 0.97 1.61
C ALA A 131 6.02 0.17 0.56
N GLY A 132 4.88 0.71 0.18
CA GLY A 132 4.07 0.26 -0.94
C GLY A 132 4.39 0.98 -2.24
N ILE A 133 3.53 0.76 -3.22
CA ILE A 133 3.66 1.28 -4.60
C ILE A 133 2.39 1.98 -5.08
N GLY A 134 1.49 2.34 -4.18
CA GLY A 134 0.19 2.94 -4.48
C GLY A 134 -0.97 2.00 -4.23
N ILE A 135 -2.02 2.17 -5.01
CA ILE A 135 -3.26 1.41 -4.90
C ILE A 135 -3.34 0.36 -5.98
N LEU A 136 -3.60 -0.87 -5.56
CA LEU A 136 -3.88 -1.99 -6.47
C LEU A 136 -5.38 -2.27 -6.51
N LYS A 137 -5.89 -2.56 -7.69
CA LYS A 137 -7.27 -2.97 -7.93
C LYS A 137 -7.31 -4.27 -8.71
N SER A 138 -8.19 -5.18 -8.32
CA SER A 138 -8.53 -6.39 -9.06
C SER A 138 -10.04 -6.44 -9.29
N THR A 139 -10.46 -6.87 -10.47
CA THR A 139 -11.88 -7.09 -10.84
C THR A 139 -12.16 -8.56 -11.16
N ASP A 140 -11.26 -9.46 -10.76
CA ASP A 140 -11.31 -10.89 -11.06
C ASP A 140 -10.92 -11.77 -9.84
N LYS A 141 -11.28 -11.30 -8.64
CA LYS A 141 -11.02 -11.98 -7.35
C LYS A 141 -9.54 -12.15 -7.03
N GLY A 142 -8.71 -11.20 -7.44
CA GLY A 142 -7.27 -11.21 -7.15
C GLY A 142 -6.42 -12.04 -8.12
N LYS A 143 -6.97 -12.50 -9.25
CA LYS A 143 -6.18 -13.21 -10.27
C LYS A 143 -5.22 -12.26 -10.98
N THR A 144 -5.68 -11.06 -11.28
CA THR A 144 -4.85 -10.00 -11.87
C THR A 144 -4.98 -8.68 -11.09
N TRP A 145 -3.93 -7.88 -11.11
CA TRP A 145 -3.84 -6.64 -10.38
C TRP A 145 -3.37 -5.50 -11.26
N VAL A 146 -4.04 -4.36 -11.15
CA VAL A 146 -3.69 -3.12 -11.83
C VAL A 146 -3.37 -2.06 -10.79
N ASN A 147 -2.26 -1.34 -10.95
CA ASN A 147 -1.98 -0.15 -10.15
C ASN A 147 -2.84 1.01 -10.69
N VAL A 148 -3.67 1.57 -9.82
CA VAL A 148 -4.63 2.64 -10.15
C VAL A 148 -4.22 4.00 -9.58
N GLY A 149 -2.94 4.20 -9.25
CA GLY A 149 -2.38 5.50 -8.88
C GLY A 149 -1.90 5.60 -7.44
N LEU A 150 -1.68 6.83 -6.99
CA LEU A 150 -1.09 7.19 -5.70
C LEU A 150 0.24 6.46 -5.44
N THR A 151 1.11 6.47 -6.45
CA THR A 151 2.34 5.65 -6.48
C THR A 151 3.43 6.14 -5.54
N ASP A 152 3.31 7.36 -5.03
CA ASP A 152 4.20 7.97 -4.04
C ASP A 152 3.57 7.97 -2.63
N SER A 153 2.45 7.28 -2.43
CA SER A 153 1.75 7.20 -1.13
C SER A 153 2.55 6.46 -0.06
N HIS A 154 3.38 5.53 -0.43
CA HIS A 154 4.19 4.62 0.39
C HIS A 154 3.40 3.82 1.43
N HIS A 155 2.47 4.44 2.16
CA HIS A 155 1.71 3.78 3.23
C HIS A 155 0.25 4.23 3.18
N VAL A 156 -0.65 3.29 3.03
CA VAL A 156 -2.10 3.52 3.01
C VAL A 156 -2.70 3.11 4.34
N GLY A 157 -3.48 4.01 4.94
CA GLY A 157 -4.08 3.78 6.25
C GLY A 157 -5.46 3.16 6.20
N ARG A 158 -6.31 3.62 5.26
CA ARG A 158 -7.71 3.17 5.16
C ARG A 158 -8.25 3.31 3.73
N ILE A 159 -9.06 2.35 3.31
CA ILE A 159 -9.85 2.39 2.07
C ILE A 159 -11.33 2.25 2.41
N LEU A 160 -12.16 3.13 1.86
CA LEU A 160 -13.61 3.08 2.00
C LEU A 160 -14.26 3.07 0.63
N ILE A 161 -15.09 2.08 0.36
CA ILE A 161 -15.93 2.01 -0.84
C ILE A 161 -17.33 2.54 -0.48
N ASN A 162 -17.86 3.44 -1.30
CA ASN A 162 -19.25 3.89 -1.11
C ASN A 162 -20.23 2.74 -1.42
N PRO A 163 -21.01 2.26 -0.45
CA PRO A 163 -21.90 1.11 -0.66
C PRO A 163 -23.01 1.37 -1.69
N LYS A 164 -23.29 2.64 -2.00
CA LYS A 164 -24.30 3.04 -3.00
C LYS A 164 -23.70 3.27 -4.39
N ASN A 165 -22.40 3.54 -4.47
CA ASN A 165 -21.68 3.77 -5.72
C ASN A 165 -20.24 3.22 -5.61
N PRO A 166 -19.96 2.00 -6.07
CA PRO A 166 -18.64 1.37 -5.91
C PRO A 166 -17.53 2.04 -6.71
N ASP A 167 -17.84 2.92 -7.66
CA ASP A 167 -16.84 3.75 -8.33
C ASP A 167 -16.36 4.92 -7.47
N GLU A 168 -17.07 5.20 -6.38
CA GLU A 168 -16.68 6.22 -5.41
C GLU A 168 -15.92 5.56 -4.26
N VAL A 169 -14.61 5.86 -4.17
CA VAL A 169 -13.71 5.31 -3.15
C VAL A 169 -12.94 6.46 -2.49
N VAL A 170 -12.78 6.36 -1.18
CA VAL A 170 -12.01 7.30 -0.37
C VAL A 170 -10.83 6.57 0.27
N ILE A 171 -9.67 7.21 0.27
CA ILE A 171 -8.43 6.62 0.79
C ILE A 171 -7.74 7.59 1.74
N GLY A 172 -7.43 7.11 2.94
CA GLY A 172 -6.51 7.75 3.86
C GLY A 172 -5.07 7.35 3.54
N VAL A 173 -4.23 8.34 3.26
CA VAL A 173 -2.82 8.13 2.90
C VAL A 173 -1.91 8.70 3.96
N ILE A 174 -1.02 7.87 4.50
CA ILE A 174 -0.07 8.25 5.54
C ILE A 174 1.15 8.96 4.92
N GLY A 175 1.61 8.54 3.75
CA GLY A 175 2.80 9.06 3.07
C GLY A 175 4.09 8.35 3.49
N HIS A 176 5.22 8.95 3.17
CA HIS A 176 6.54 8.39 3.47
C HIS A 176 6.81 8.30 4.98
N LEU A 177 7.54 7.28 5.40
CA LEU A 177 7.91 7.08 6.80
C LEU A 177 9.14 7.89 7.20
N TYR A 178 10.10 8.05 6.28
CA TYR A 178 11.42 8.63 6.55
C TYR A 178 11.69 9.95 5.83
N SER A 179 10.70 10.49 5.13
CA SER A 179 10.81 11.77 4.41
C SER A 179 9.45 12.41 4.25
N SER A 180 9.41 13.72 4.01
CA SER A 180 8.20 14.40 3.56
C SER A 180 7.81 13.99 2.14
N ASN A 181 6.53 14.09 1.82
CA ASN A 181 6.00 13.95 0.46
C ASN A 181 4.60 14.56 0.33
N ASN A 182 4.15 14.75 -0.90
CA ASN A 182 2.87 15.40 -1.17
C ASN A 182 1.68 14.43 -1.30
N GLU A 183 1.90 13.14 -1.52
CA GLU A 183 0.82 12.14 -1.51
C GLU A 183 0.53 11.71 -0.07
N ARG A 184 -0.09 12.65 0.70
CA ARG A 184 -0.58 12.49 2.07
C ARG A 184 -1.96 13.08 2.21
N GLY A 185 -2.74 12.60 3.18
CA GLY A 185 -4.06 13.12 3.48
C GLY A 185 -5.17 12.21 2.98
N VAL A 186 -6.28 12.78 2.52
CA VAL A 186 -7.42 12.02 1.99
C VAL A 186 -7.54 12.24 0.50
N PHE A 187 -7.66 11.14 -0.22
CA PHE A 187 -7.90 11.13 -1.66
C PHE A 187 -9.24 10.47 -1.95
N LYS A 188 -9.92 10.99 -2.96
CA LYS A 188 -11.22 10.48 -3.42
C LYS A 188 -11.21 10.28 -4.93
N THR A 189 -11.73 9.15 -5.36
CA THR A 189 -12.11 8.88 -6.75
C THR A 189 -13.62 8.79 -6.88
N THR A 190 -14.15 9.08 -8.05
CA THR A 190 -15.57 8.88 -8.42
C THR A 190 -15.70 8.12 -9.75
N ASP A 191 -14.59 7.61 -10.27
CA ASP A 191 -14.49 6.95 -11.58
C ASP A 191 -13.78 5.59 -11.48
N GLY A 192 -13.83 4.98 -10.29
CA GLY A 192 -13.26 3.65 -10.03
C GLY A 192 -11.75 3.60 -10.02
N GLY A 193 -11.09 4.72 -9.66
CA GLY A 193 -9.65 4.82 -9.50
C GLY A 193 -8.90 5.28 -10.74
N LYS A 194 -9.60 5.76 -11.78
CA LYS A 194 -8.94 6.32 -12.97
C LYS A 194 -8.32 7.69 -12.67
N THR A 195 -8.99 8.48 -11.83
CA THR A 195 -8.49 9.77 -11.34
C THR A 195 -8.66 9.90 -9.83
N TRP A 196 -7.77 10.65 -9.18
CA TRP A 196 -7.78 10.89 -7.75
C TRP A 196 -7.75 12.39 -7.43
N ASN A 197 -8.69 12.83 -6.61
CA ASN A 197 -8.77 14.19 -6.09
C ASN A 197 -8.32 14.19 -4.64
N LYS A 198 -7.34 15.02 -4.29
CA LYS A 198 -6.92 15.23 -2.91
C LYS A 198 -7.96 16.12 -2.22
N THR A 199 -8.72 15.56 -1.28
CA THR A 199 -9.82 16.26 -0.58
C THR A 199 -9.41 16.80 0.78
N LEU A 200 -8.37 16.25 1.39
CA LEU A 200 -7.76 16.78 2.61
C LEU A 200 -6.24 16.70 2.50
N PHE A 201 -5.58 17.81 2.78
CA PHE A 201 -4.14 17.90 2.90
C PHE A 201 -3.79 18.87 4.04
N VAL A 202 -3.04 18.43 5.03
CA VAL A 202 -2.60 19.26 6.14
C VAL A 202 -1.23 19.89 5.80
N ASN A 203 -0.23 19.04 5.62
CA ASN A 203 1.11 19.40 5.17
C ASN A 203 1.87 18.14 4.68
N GLU A 204 3.09 18.32 4.23
CA GLU A 204 3.94 17.24 3.68
C GLU A 204 4.49 16.23 4.72
N ASN A 205 4.23 16.46 6.02
CA ASN A 205 4.62 15.55 7.11
C ASN A 205 3.41 14.88 7.79
N THR A 206 2.19 15.40 7.57
CA THR A 206 0.97 14.90 8.19
C THR A 206 0.14 14.10 7.20
N GLY A 207 0.01 12.81 7.45
CA GLY A 207 -0.86 11.90 6.70
C GLY A 207 -2.17 11.63 7.42
N VAL A 208 -2.96 10.72 6.84
CA VAL A 208 -4.22 10.23 7.43
C VAL A 208 -4.14 8.73 7.60
N ILE A 209 -4.28 8.28 8.86
CA ILE A 209 -4.18 6.85 9.24
C ILE A 209 -5.53 6.15 9.16
N ASP A 210 -6.60 6.84 9.46
CA ASP A 210 -7.94 6.27 9.43
C ASP A 210 -8.97 7.30 8.92
N VAL A 211 -9.96 6.80 8.19
CA VAL A 211 -11.11 7.58 7.70
C VAL A 211 -12.36 6.77 7.95
N GLN A 212 -13.41 7.41 8.46
CA GLN A 212 -14.70 6.77 8.70
C GLN A 212 -15.83 7.66 8.20
N PRO A 213 -16.86 7.11 7.55
CA PRO A 213 -18.02 7.87 7.15
C PRO A 213 -18.94 8.12 8.36
N ALA A 214 -19.69 9.19 8.34
CA ALA A 214 -20.80 9.36 9.28
C ALA A 214 -21.85 8.25 9.05
N PRO A 215 -22.56 7.81 10.08
CA PRO A 215 -23.58 6.78 9.96
C PRO A 215 -24.58 7.11 8.84
N ASN A 216 -24.72 6.20 7.88
CA ASN A 216 -25.60 6.30 6.71
C ASN A 216 -25.35 7.51 5.77
N ASN A 217 -24.21 8.20 5.90
CA ASN A 217 -23.89 9.36 5.08
C ASN A 217 -22.41 9.37 4.64
N PHE A 218 -22.12 8.82 3.47
CA PHE A 218 -20.78 8.76 2.88
C PHE A 218 -20.24 10.15 2.45
N ASN A 219 -21.09 11.20 2.44
CA ASN A 219 -20.65 12.56 2.12
C ASN A 219 -20.01 13.29 3.30
N ILE A 220 -20.15 12.75 4.52
CA ILE A 220 -19.52 13.29 5.73
C ILE A 220 -18.50 12.27 6.19
N LEU A 221 -17.23 12.68 6.22
CA LEU A 221 -16.11 11.83 6.59
C LEU A 221 -15.37 12.42 7.78
N TYR A 222 -14.97 11.57 8.70
CA TYR A 222 -14.05 11.88 9.80
C TYR A 222 -12.70 11.27 9.48
N ALA A 223 -11.63 12.06 9.59
CA ALA A 223 -10.28 11.63 9.29
C ALA A 223 -9.36 11.82 10.51
N ALA A 224 -8.61 10.79 10.86
CA ALA A 224 -7.57 10.85 11.88
C ALA A 224 -6.24 11.25 11.23
N ALA A 225 -5.87 12.51 11.38
CA ALA A 225 -4.60 13.02 10.87
C ALA A 225 -3.45 12.66 11.82
N TRP A 226 -2.32 12.29 11.26
CA TRP A 226 -1.13 11.88 12.00
C TRP A 226 0.12 12.52 11.41
N GLU A 227 0.74 13.44 12.15
CA GLU A 227 2.06 13.95 11.82
C GLU A 227 3.08 12.87 12.19
N ARG A 228 3.81 12.37 11.19
CA ARG A 228 4.66 11.21 11.35
C ARG A 228 5.97 11.37 10.58
N GLU A 229 7.05 11.34 11.33
CA GLU A 229 8.40 11.21 10.81
C GLU A 229 9.15 10.17 11.64
N ARG A 230 9.85 9.27 10.98
CA ARG A 230 10.72 8.31 11.66
C ARG A 230 12.18 8.59 11.35
N LYS A 231 13.00 8.58 12.38
CA LYS A 231 14.47 8.67 12.25
C LYS A 231 15.09 7.28 12.34
N ALA A 232 16.21 7.08 11.66
CA ALA A 232 16.89 5.76 11.62
C ALA A 232 17.36 5.27 13.01
N TRP A 233 17.52 6.18 13.95
CA TRP A 233 18.01 5.94 15.33
C TRP A 233 16.91 5.98 16.40
N ASN A 234 15.66 6.09 16.05
CA ASN A 234 14.54 6.08 16.99
C ASN A 234 13.97 4.65 17.18
#